data_5a8341f08491878dcd63b41fa9700580
#
_entry.id   5a8341f08491878dcd63b41fa9700580
#
_cell.length_a   1.000
_cell.length_b   1.000
_cell.length_c   1.000
_cell.angle_alpha   90.00
_cell.angle_beta   90.00
_cell.angle_gamma   90.00
#
_symmetry.space_group_name_H-M   'P 1'
#
loop_
_entity.id
_entity.type
_entity.pdbx_description
1 polymer ?
#
loop_
_entity_poly.entity_id
_entity_poly.type
_entity_poly.pdbx_seq_one_letter_code
_entity_poly.pdbx_strand_id
1 'polypeptide(L)'
;MVINGSAYGLDSTYNAVRLAGTMAKRDSVELTVFLMGDGITAAIAGQKTPDGYYKLDRMLGGVARHGGAILCCGTCMDARGISESMLLDGSRRSSMEELTDVTLAAEKVLVF
;
A
#
# COMPACT_ATOMS: atom_id res chain seq x y z
N MET A 1 -8.83 0.63 -1.25
CA MET A 1 -8.41 -0.55 -0.47
C MET A 1 -7.59 -0.07 0.71
N VAL A 2 -7.89 -0.49 1.95
CA VAL A 2 -7.15 -0.13 3.16
C VAL A 2 -6.41 -1.35 3.68
N ILE A 3 -5.12 -1.20 3.97
CA ILE A 3 -4.26 -2.28 4.49
C ILE A 3 -3.67 -1.83 5.83
N ASN A 4 -3.99 -2.58 6.90
CA ASN A 4 -3.54 -2.31 8.27
C ASN A 4 -2.42 -3.26 8.73
N GLY A 5 -2.37 -4.45 8.17
CA GLY A 5 -1.44 -5.50 8.58
C GLY A 5 0.00 -5.22 8.17
N SER A 6 0.96 -5.72 8.96
CA SER A 6 2.39 -5.57 8.68
C SER A 6 2.82 -6.23 7.37
N ALA A 7 3.96 -5.79 6.84
CA ALA A 7 4.54 -6.28 5.59
C ALA A 7 4.69 -7.81 5.54
N TYR A 8 5.15 -8.39 6.62
CA TYR A 8 5.41 -9.83 6.74
C TYR A 8 4.79 -10.37 8.04
N GLY A 9 4.47 -11.66 8.03
CA GLY A 9 3.85 -12.33 9.17
C GLY A 9 2.32 -12.37 9.14
N LEU A 10 1.69 -11.66 8.21
CA LEU A 10 0.23 -11.67 8.01
C LEU A 10 -0.12 -11.96 6.55
N ASP A 11 -0.84 -13.05 6.33
CA ASP A 11 -1.32 -13.43 5.00
C ASP A 11 -2.30 -12.41 4.41
N SER A 12 -3.04 -11.68 5.27
CA SER A 12 -3.96 -10.63 4.84
C SER A 12 -3.27 -9.55 4.02
N THR A 13 -2.14 -9.03 4.49
CA THR A 13 -1.36 -8.00 3.77
C THR A 13 -0.85 -8.53 2.44
N TYR A 14 -0.28 -9.73 2.43
CA TYR A 14 0.19 -10.35 1.19
C TYR A 14 -0.94 -10.54 0.17
N ASN A 15 -2.08 -11.08 0.61
CA ASN A 15 -3.23 -11.30 -0.26
C ASN A 15 -3.87 -9.99 -0.73
N ALA A 16 -3.91 -8.95 0.12
CA ALA A 16 -4.36 -7.61 -0.27
C ALA A 16 -3.50 -7.05 -1.41
N VAL A 17 -2.18 -7.12 -1.30
CA VAL A 17 -1.26 -6.62 -2.33
C VAL A 17 -1.34 -7.46 -3.62
N ARG A 18 -1.56 -8.77 -3.52
CA ARG A 18 -1.84 -9.62 -4.69
C ARG A 18 -3.11 -9.20 -5.41
N LEU A 19 -4.19 -8.97 -4.66
CA LEU A 19 -5.45 -8.50 -5.21
C LEU A 19 -5.28 -7.13 -5.87
N ALA A 20 -4.61 -6.19 -5.19
CA ALA A 20 -4.30 -4.86 -5.73
C ALA A 20 -3.54 -4.96 -7.06
N GLY A 21 -2.53 -5.83 -7.15
CA GLY A 21 -1.75 -6.06 -8.37
C GLY A 21 -2.57 -6.64 -9.54
N THR A 22 -3.63 -7.40 -9.21
CA THR A 22 -4.56 -7.93 -10.23
C THR A 22 -5.55 -6.85 -10.67
N MET A 23 -6.07 -6.06 -9.72
CA MET A 23 -7.00 -4.97 -9.99
C MET A 23 -6.35 -3.85 -10.82
N ALA A 24 -5.13 -3.47 -10.50
CA ALA A 24 -4.39 -2.41 -11.19
C ALA A 24 -4.15 -2.68 -12.68
N LYS A 25 -4.28 -3.93 -13.12
CA LYS A 25 -4.16 -4.33 -14.54
C LYS A 25 -5.47 -4.22 -15.32
N ARG A 26 -6.54 -3.77 -14.68
CA ARG A 26 -7.86 -3.64 -15.31
C ARG A 26 -8.08 -2.18 -15.71
N ASP A 27 -8.29 -1.92 -16.99
CA ASP A 27 -8.48 -0.56 -17.53
C ASP A 27 -9.70 0.17 -16.93
N SER A 28 -10.69 -0.58 -16.43
CA SER A 28 -11.90 -0.04 -15.81
C SER A 28 -11.78 0.20 -14.30
N VAL A 29 -10.60 0.00 -13.70
CA VAL A 29 -10.41 0.11 -12.25
C VAL A 29 -9.51 1.28 -11.91
N GLU A 30 -10.06 2.27 -11.22
CA GLU A 30 -9.30 3.28 -10.50
C GLU A 30 -8.98 2.74 -9.09
N LEU A 31 -7.71 2.51 -8.80
CA LEU A 31 -7.28 1.85 -7.58
C LEU A 31 -6.49 2.79 -6.68
N THR A 32 -6.98 2.96 -5.44
CA THR A 32 -6.21 3.54 -4.34
C THR A 32 -5.93 2.49 -3.27
N VAL A 33 -4.67 2.32 -2.92
CA VAL A 33 -4.20 1.53 -1.79
C VAL A 33 -3.75 2.47 -0.69
N PHE A 34 -4.46 2.47 0.44
CA PHE A 34 -4.12 3.27 1.62
C PHE A 34 -3.51 2.36 2.68
N LEU A 35 -2.26 2.64 3.03
CA LEU A 35 -1.50 1.90 4.03
C LEU A 35 -1.54 2.65 5.37
N MET A 36 -2.01 2.01 6.43
CA MET A 36 -2.04 2.60 7.76
C MET A 36 -1.65 1.56 8.83
N GLY A 37 -1.43 2.04 10.06
CA GLY A 37 -0.91 1.18 11.11
C GLY A 37 0.43 0.56 10.68
N ASP A 38 0.59 -0.72 10.91
CA ASP A 38 1.77 -1.48 10.48
C ASP A 38 1.80 -1.74 8.96
N GLY A 39 0.68 -1.55 8.27
CA GLY A 39 0.58 -1.70 6.83
C GLY A 39 1.55 -0.81 6.04
N ILE A 40 1.94 0.36 6.61
CA ILE A 40 2.92 1.25 5.98
C ILE A 40 4.29 0.57 5.77
N THR A 41 4.61 -0.45 6.55
CA THR A 41 5.88 -1.20 6.41
C THR A 41 5.98 -1.90 5.06
N ALA A 42 4.85 -2.18 4.39
CA ALA A 42 4.82 -2.76 3.06
C ALA A 42 5.35 -1.80 1.97
N ALA A 43 5.30 -0.48 2.21
CA ALA A 43 5.81 0.53 1.28
C ALA A 43 7.28 0.90 1.51
N ILE A 44 7.96 0.38 2.54
CA ILE A 44 9.39 0.65 2.73
C ILE A 44 10.17 0.00 1.60
N ALA A 45 10.97 0.81 0.90
CA ALA A 45 11.77 0.37 -0.23
C ALA A 45 12.96 -0.52 0.18
N GLY A 46 13.44 -1.33 -0.74
CA GLY A 46 14.67 -2.10 -0.56
C GLY A 46 14.54 -3.32 0.36
N GLN A 47 13.34 -3.87 0.49
CA GLN A 47 13.10 -5.08 1.28
C GLN A 47 13.97 -6.24 0.80
N LYS A 48 14.58 -6.94 1.75
CA LYS A 48 15.43 -8.12 1.49
C LYS A 48 14.77 -9.35 2.12
N THR A 49 14.37 -10.27 1.28
CA THR A 49 13.78 -11.55 1.69
C THR A 49 14.65 -12.70 1.17
N PRO A 50 14.57 -13.92 1.76
CA PRO A 50 15.22 -15.10 1.21
C PRO A 50 14.84 -15.35 -0.26
N ASP A 51 15.71 -16.03 -0.99
CA ASP A 51 15.45 -16.38 -2.38
C ASP A 51 14.15 -17.19 -2.52
N GLY A 52 13.38 -16.86 -3.55
CA GLY A 52 12.06 -17.46 -3.78
C GLY A 52 10.93 -16.90 -2.94
N TYR A 53 11.21 -15.98 -1.99
CA TYR A 53 10.19 -15.33 -1.18
C TYR A 53 9.70 -14.03 -1.85
N TYR A 54 8.45 -13.64 -1.59
CA TYR A 54 7.86 -12.42 -2.16
C TYR A 54 8.42 -11.16 -1.49
N LYS A 55 8.44 -10.05 -2.23
CA LYS A 55 8.82 -8.71 -1.75
C LYS A 55 7.64 -7.76 -1.95
N LEU A 56 7.08 -7.28 -0.84
CA LEU A 56 5.88 -6.45 -0.87
C LEU A 56 6.13 -5.08 -1.50
N ASP A 57 7.30 -4.48 -1.27
CA ASP A 57 7.69 -3.23 -1.93
C ASP A 57 7.68 -3.35 -3.46
N ARG A 58 8.19 -4.44 -4.01
CA ARG A 58 8.17 -4.70 -5.46
C ARG A 58 6.77 -4.94 -5.99
N MET A 59 5.94 -5.65 -5.21
CA MET A 59 4.55 -5.93 -5.59
C MET A 59 3.74 -4.64 -5.62
N LEU A 60 3.85 -3.78 -4.59
CA LEU A 60 3.23 -2.45 -4.55
C LEU A 60 3.77 -1.53 -5.64
N GLY A 61 5.07 -1.55 -5.90
CA GLY A 61 5.66 -0.84 -7.03
C GLY A 61 5.06 -1.28 -8.38
N GLY A 62 4.66 -2.55 -8.50
CA GLY A 62 3.88 -3.04 -9.63
C GLY A 62 2.52 -2.37 -9.74
N VAL A 63 1.82 -2.19 -8.62
CA VAL A 63 0.53 -1.47 -8.57
C VAL A 63 0.71 -0.04 -9.03
N ALA A 64 1.71 0.68 -8.51
CA ALA A 64 2.00 2.07 -8.87
C ALA A 64 2.32 2.21 -10.38
N ARG A 65 3.11 1.31 -10.97
CA ARG A 65 3.42 1.33 -12.40
C ARG A 65 2.20 1.13 -13.31
N HIS A 66 1.14 0.50 -12.81
CA HIS A 66 -0.13 0.37 -13.52
C HIS A 66 -1.13 1.48 -13.16
N GLY A 67 -0.68 2.57 -12.55
CA GLY A 67 -1.51 3.74 -12.26
C GLY A 67 -2.28 3.69 -10.94
N GLY A 68 -2.10 2.65 -10.13
CA GLY A 68 -2.68 2.61 -8.78
C GLY A 68 -2.00 3.61 -7.83
N ALA A 69 -2.77 4.39 -7.09
CA ALA A 69 -2.25 5.30 -6.08
C ALA A 69 -1.87 4.53 -4.80
N ILE A 70 -0.65 4.77 -4.28
CA ILE A 70 -0.19 4.20 -3.01
C ILE A 70 -0.04 5.33 -2.00
N LEU A 71 -0.92 5.35 -1.01
CA LEU A 71 -1.01 6.38 0.02
C LEU A 71 -0.58 5.82 1.38
N CYS A 72 0.30 6.52 2.07
CA CYS A 72 0.84 6.12 3.37
C CYS A 72 0.38 7.08 4.48
N CYS A 73 -0.28 6.56 5.50
CA CYS A 73 -0.74 7.34 6.65
C CYS A 73 0.42 8.06 7.33
N GLY A 74 0.40 9.40 7.30
CA GLY A 74 1.48 10.24 7.81
C GLY A 74 1.73 10.07 9.31
N THR A 75 0.68 10.05 10.13
CA THR A 75 0.82 9.83 11.59
C THR A 75 1.35 8.44 11.92
N CYS A 76 0.99 7.45 11.10
CA CYS A 76 1.52 6.09 11.27
C CYS A 76 3.01 6.01 10.88
N MET A 77 3.44 6.79 9.89
CA MET A 77 4.85 6.95 9.52
C MET A 77 5.64 7.60 10.65
N ASP A 78 5.14 8.74 11.18
CA ASP A 78 5.78 9.49 12.25
C ASP A 78 6.00 8.62 13.50
N ALA A 79 4.96 7.88 13.90
CA ALA A 79 5.02 6.97 15.06
C ALA A 79 6.09 5.85 14.91
N ARG A 80 6.54 5.56 13.69
CA ARG A 80 7.53 4.52 13.37
C ARG A 80 8.85 5.06 12.85
N GLY A 81 9.03 6.40 12.85
CA GLY A 81 10.24 7.04 12.34
C GLY A 81 10.47 6.81 10.84
N ILE A 82 9.40 6.59 10.06
CA ILE A 82 9.46 6.37 8.62
C ILE A 82 9.34 7.71 7.91
N SER A 83 10.36 8.10 7.15
CA SER A 83 10.34 9.28 6.28
C SER A 83 9.90 8.93 4.86
N GLU A 84 9.48 9.94 4.10
CA GLU A 84 9.10 9.75 2.69
C GLU A 84 10.25 9.20 1.83
N SER A 85 11.50 9.56 2.15
CA SER A 85 12.67 9.05 1.44
C SER A 85 12.90 7.54 1.61
N MET A 86 12.23 6.91 2.59
CA MET A 86 12.29 5.47 2.82
C MET A 86 11.22 4.71 2.02
N LEU A 87 10.27 5.42 1.43
CA LEU A 87 9.15 4.81 0.71
C LEU A 87 9.58 4.39 -0.71
N LEU A 88 8.89 3.41 -1.24
CA LEU A 88 9.03 2.99 -2.64
C LEU A 88 8.58 4.11 -3.60
N ASP A 89 9.17 4.14 -4.79
CA ASP A 89 8.78 5.08 -5.84
C ASP A 89 7.32 4.88 -6.26
N GLY A 90 6.59 6.00 -6.37
CA GLY A 90 5.16 5.99 -6.70
C GLY A 90 4.25 5.84 -5.48
N SER A 91 4.79 5.84 -4.28
CA SER A 91 4.03 6.02 -3.04
C SER A 91 4.32 7.37 -2.40
N ARG A 92 3.42 7.84 -1.56
CA ARG A 92 3.57 9.12 -0.87
C ARG A 92 2.86 9.17 0.47
N ARG A 93 3.29 10.11 1.31
CA ARG A 93 2.61 10.47 2.55
C ARG A 93 1.21 11.00 2.27
N SER A 94 0.27 10.67 3.13
CA SER A 94 -1.14 11.06 3.05
C SER A 94 -1.70 11.34 4.45
N SER A 95 -2.96 11.76 4.49
CA SER A 95 -3.67 12.17 5.70
C SER A 95 -4.99 11.43 5.88
N MET A 96 -5.62 11.63 7.05
CA MET A 96 -6.96 11.10 7.31
C MET A 96 -8.03 11.82 6.48
N GLU A 97 -7.83 13.11 6.18
CA GLU A 97 -8.70 13.87 5.28
C GLU A 97 -8.71 13.23 3.89
N GLU A 98 -7.54 12.95 3.33
CA GLU A 98 -7.45 12.31 2.02
C GLU A 98 -8.03 10.89 2.03
N LEU A 99 -7.82 10.12 3.12
CA LEU A 99 -8.48 8.81 3.27
C LEU A 99 -10.00 8.95 3.26
N THR A 100 -10.53 9.97 3.93
CA THR A 100 -11.96 10.25 3.95
C THR A 100 -12.47 10.55 2.55
N ASP A 101 -11.80 11.44 1.82
CA ASP A 101 -12.21 11.83 0.47
C ASP A 101 -12.23 10.63 -0.50
N VAL A 102 -11.16 9.84 -0.52
CA VAL A 102 -11.10 8.65 -1.40
C VAL A 102 -12.06 7.55 -0.97
N THR A 103 -12.39 7.47 0.33
CA THR A 103 -13.36 6.49 0.83
C THR A 103 -14.78 6.86 0.40
N LEU A 104 -15.13 8.15 0.50
CA LEU A 104 -16.45 8.64 0.09
C LEU A 104 -16.66 8.60 -1.42
N ALA A 105 -15.60 8.76 -2.20
CA ALA A 105 -15.65 8.68 -3.67
C ALA A 105 -15.66 7.24 -4.20
N ALA A 106 -15.20 6.27 -3.41
CA ALA A 106 -15.01 4.89 -3.88
C ALA A 106 -16.33 4.13 -4.00
N GLU A 107 -16.52 3.41 -5.11
CA GLU A 107 -17.64 2.45 -5.26
C GLU A 107 -17.52 1.25 -4.32
N LYS A 108 -16.27 0.85 -4.01
CA LYS A 108 -15.97 -0.31 -3.15
C LYS A 108 -14.81 0.00 -2.24
N VAL A 109 -14.99 -0.30 -0.95
CA VAL A 109 -13.93 -0.22 0.05
C VAL A 109 -13.65 -1.62 0.58
N LEU A 110 -12.40 -2.06 0.46
CA LEU A 110 -11.91 -3.33 0.98
C LEU A 110 -10.89 -3.04 2.07
N VAL A 111 -10.99 -3.75 3.20
CA VAL A 111 -10.09 -3.57 4.36
C VAL A 111 -9.45 -4.91 4.71
N PHE A 112 -8.11 -4.87 4.91
CA PHE A 112 -7.26 -6.02 5.24
C PHE A 112 -6.38 -5.76 6.45
#